data_f74ea79115b5941a1e088263e0116e0a
#
_entry.id   f74ea79115b5941a1e088263e0116e0a
#
_cell.length_a   1.000
_cell.length_b   1.000
_cell.length_c   1.000
_cell.angle_alpha   90.00
_cell.angle_beta   90.00
_cell.angle_gamma   90.00
#
_symmetry.space_group_name_H-M   'P 1'
#
loop_
_entity.id
_entity.type
_entity.pdbx_description
1 polymer ?
#
loop_
_entity_poly.entity_id
_entity_poly.type
_entity_poly.pdbx_seq_one_letter_code
_entity_poly.pdbx_strand_id
1 'polypeptide(L)'
;MISKKYTYKEAWAYLNAPNVECYLTGTPINMEVDDYDLDHIIPVSRGGSNELSNLGVSIPVANKSKSNLTLEEYLELCKKVLKHHGYTVTK
;
A
#
# COMPACT_ATOMS: atom_id res chain seq x y z
N MET A 1 -6.48 -10.81 -14.93
CA MET A 1 -6.67 -10.91 -13.47
C MET A 1 -5.59 -11.81 -12.86
N ILE A 2 -5.07 -11.40 -11.74
CA ILE A 2 -4.01 -12.14 -11.07
C ILE A 2 -4.60 -12.93 -9.92
N SER A 3 -4.34 -14.25 -9.93
CA SER A 3 -4.82 -15.12 -8.86
C SER A 3 -4.02 -14.91 -7.58
N LYS A 4 -4.74 -14.70 -6.47
CA LYS A 4 -4.12 -14.65 -5.16
C LYS A 4 -3.83 -16.07 -4.69
N LYS A 5 -2.71 -16.22 -3.98
CA LYS A 5 -2.32 -17.52 -3.41
C LYS A 5 -2.84 -17.69 -1.98
N TYR A 6 -3.83 -16.92 -1.57
CA TYR A 6 -4.36 -16.94 -0.22
C TYR A 6 -5.83 -16.52 -0.22
N THR A 7 -6.55 -16.89 0.84
CA THR A 7 -7.94 -16.50 1.06
C THR A 7 -8.00 -15.18 1.83
N TYR A 8 -9.17 -14.54 1.86
CA TYR A 8 -9.40 -13.37 2.72
C TYR A 8 -9.13 -13.70 4.18
N LYS A 9 -9.51 -14.88 4.63
CA LYS A 9 -9.28 -15.30 6.02
C LYS A 9 -7.78 -15.34 6.34
N GLU A 10 -7.00 -15.88 5.42
CA GLU A 10 -5.54 -15.92 5.57
C GLU A 10 -4.93 -14.52 5.55
N ALA A 11 -5.42 -13.65 4.66
CA ALA A 11 -4.97 -12.27 4.59
C ALA A 11 -5.26 -11.52 5.90
N TRP A 12 -6.47 -11.66 6.43
CA TRP A 12 -6.85 -11.03 7.70
C TRP A 12 -5.99 -11.50 8.87
N ALA A 13 -5.71 -12.79 8.92
CA ALA A 13 -4.84 -13.35 9.95
C ALA A 13 -3.41 -12.80 9.84
N TYR A 14 -2.89 -12.76 8.63
CA TYR A 14 -1.54 -12.24 8.35
C TYR A 14 -1.40 -10.77 8.74
N LEU A 15 -2.42 -9.97 8.44
CA LEU A 15 -2.42 -8.52 8.71
C LEU A 15 -2.75 -8.18 10.15
N ASN A 16 -3.18 -9.14 10.96
CA ASN A 16 -3.75 -8.90 12.30
C ASN A 16 -4.96 -7.98 12.25
N ALA A 17 -5.78 -8.16 11.20
CA ALA A 17 -7.01 -7.41 11.02
C ALA A 17 -8.00 -7.65 12.17
N PRO A 18 -8.98 -6.77 12.39
CA PRO A 18 -9.36 -5.67 11.49
C PRO A 18 -8.57 -4.39 11.66
N ASN A 19 -7.90 -4.18 12.79
CA ASN A 19 -7.21 -2.91 13.07
C ASN A 19 -5.79 -2.94 12.55
N VAL A 20 -5.55 -2.19 11.49
CA VAL A 20 -4.26 -2.15 10.79
C VAL A 20 -3.87 -0.71 10.50
N GLU A 21 -2.70 -0.52 9.92
CA GLU A 21 -2.25 0.78 9.43
C GLU A 21 -2.05 0.71 7.92
N CYS A 22 -2.40 1.80 7.23
CA CYS A 22 -2.07 1.94 5.82
C CYS A 22 -0.54 1.81 5.65
N TYR A 23 -0.11 0.88 4.80
CA TYR A 23 1.33 0.64 4.64
C TYR A 23 2.07 1.80 3.96
N LEU A 24 1.32 2.73 3.33
CA LEU A 24 1.90 3.90 2.65
C LEU A 24 1.94 5.13 3.55
N THR A 25 0.89 5.36 4.34
CA THR A 25 0.72 6.62 5.08
C THR A 25 0.74 6.46 6.61
N GLY A 26 0.61 5.23 7.10
CA GLY A 26 0.46 4.98 8.53
C GLY A 26 -0.92 5.29 9.08
N THR A 27 -1.86 5.72 8.23
CA THR A 27 -3.23 6.02 8.66
C THR A 27 -3.89 4.77 9.24
N PRO A 28 -4.49 4.84 10.45
CA PRO A 28 -5.21 3.70 11.00
C PRO A 28 -6.43 3.33 10.14
N ILE A 29 -6.60 2.03 9.94
CA ILE A 29 -7.73 1.48 9.18
C ILE A 29 -8.38 0.39 10.02
N ASN A 30 -9.70 0.49 10.20
CA ASN A 30 -10.50 -0.60 10.73
C ASN A 30 -11.17 -1.28 9.54
N MET A 31 -10.69 -2.46 9.17
CA MET A 31 -11.14 -3.17 7.97
C MET A 31 -12.58 -3.65 8.02
N GLU A 32 -13.23 -3.57 9.18
CA GLU A 32 -14.67 -3.90 9.30
C GLU A 32 -15.56 -2.75 8.86
N VAL A 33 -15.11 -1.49 9.02
CA VAL A 33 -15.96 -0.31 8.80
C VAL A 33 -15.37 0.71 7.82
N ASP A 34 -14.05 0.73 7.63
CA ASP A 34 -13.39 1.70 6.76
C ASP A 34 -13.19 1.16 5.36
N ASP A 35 -13.15 2.04 4.38
CA ASP A 35 -12.74 1.67 3.02
C ASP A 35 -11.23 1.38 3.02
N TYR A 36 -10.86 0.36 2.27
CA TYR A 36 -9.45 0.01 2.11
C TYR A 36 -9.23 -0.72 0.81
N ASP A 37 -7.98 -0.73 0.36
CA ASP A 37 -7.54 -1.54 -0.77
C ASP A 37 -6.51 -2.56 -0.29
N LEU A 38 -6.59 -3.77 -0.83
CA LEU A 38 -5.51 -4.75 -0.73
C LEU A 38 -4.64 -4.60 -1.97
N ASP A 39 -3.37 -4.40 -1.77
CA ASP A 39 -2.45 -4.04 -2.84
C ASP A 39 -1.20 -4.91 -2.81
N HIS A 40 -0.57 -5.03 -3.97
CA HIS A 40 0.77 -5.60 -4.06
C HIS A 40 1.78 -4.51 -3.69
N ILE A 41 2.57 -4.74 -2.65
CA ILE A 41 3.60 -3.78 -2.23
C ILE A 41 4.55 -3.52 -3.40
N ILE A 42 5.02 -4.62 -4.02
CA ILE A 42 5.73 -4.55 -5.31
C ILE A 42 4.72 -4.96 -6.37
N PRO A 43 4.39 -4.08 -7.33
CA PRO A 43 3.43 -4.40 -8.37
C PRO A 43 3.84 -5.65 -9.15
N VAL A 44 2.86 -6.48 -9.53
CA VAL A 44 3.14 -7.69 -10.30
C VAL A 44 3.80 -7.34 -11.63
N SER A 45 3.39 -6.25 -12.26
CA SER A 45 4.03 -5.74 -13.49
C SER A 45 5.50 -5.37 -13.29
N ARG A 46 5.96 -5.26 -12.05
CA ARG A 46 7.33 -4.92 -11.68
C ARG A 46 8.03 -6.07 -10.98
N GLY A 47 7.52 -7.29 -11.11
CA GLY A 47 8.11 -8.49 -10.55
C GLY A 47 7.59 -8.90 -9.18
N GLY A 48 6.56 -8.26 -8.67
CA GLY A 48 5.97 -8.60 -7.37
C GLY A 48 5.22 -9.94 -7.41
N SER A 49 5.20 -10.61 -6.27
CA SER A 49 4.52 -11.90 -6.13
C SER A 49 3.08 -11.75 -5.65
N ASN A 50 2.34 -12.86 -5.66
CA ASN A 50 0.99 -12.96 -5.10
C ASN A 50 1.00 -13.58 -3.69
N GLU A 51 2.15 -13.61 -3.04
CA GLU A 51 2.29 -14.16 -1.70
C GLU A 51 1.83 -13.15 -0.63
N LEU A 52 1.49 -13.65 0.56
CA LEU A 52 1.13 -12.79 1.69
C LEU A 52 2.23 -11.78 2.02
N SER A 53 3.49 -12.17 1.84
CA SER A 53 4.63 -11.29 2.11
C SER A 53 4.65 -10.03 1.22
N ASN A 54 3.91 -10.04 0.12
CA ASN A 54 3.80 -8.88 -0.79
C ASN A 54 2.44 -8.18 -0.67
N LEU A 55 1.67 -8.51 0.37
CA LEU A 55 0.36 -7.91 0.60
C LEU A 55 0.48 -6.67 1.47
N GLY A 56 -0.10 -5.57 1.00
CA GLY A 56 -0.25 -4.34 1.77
C GLY A 56 -1.71 -3.95 1.84
N VAL A 57 -2.11 -3.29 2.93
CA VAL A 57 -3.41 -2.67 3.04
C VAL A 57 -3.22 -1.17 3.04
N SER A 58 -4.01 -0.45 2.26
CA SER A 58 -3.85 0.99 2.13
C SER A 58 -5.20 1.71 2.10
N ILE A 59 -5.17 3.00 2.44
CA ILE A 59 -6.32 3.85 2.17
C ILE A 59 -6.42 4.03 0.64
N PRO A 60 -7.64 4.06 0.08
CA PRO A 60 -7.80 4.07 -1.39
C PRO A 60 -7.10 5.22 -2.11
N VAL A 61 -7.13 6.42 -1.54
CA VAL A 61 -6.49 7.58 -2.17
C VAL A 61 -4.98 7.40 -2.30
N ALA A 62 -4.34 6.81 -1.29
CA ALA A 62 -2.90 6.56 -1.33
C ALA A 62 -2.55 5.48 -2.36
N ASN A 63 -3.36 4.43 -2.43
CA ASN A 63 -3.16 3.37 -3.40
C ASN A 63 -3.26 3.89 -4.84
N LYS A 64 -4.28 4.70 -5.12
CA LYS A 64 -4.45 5.33 -6.44
C LYS A 64 -3.28 6.24 -6.78
N SER A 65 -2.80 7.00 -5.81
CA SER A 65 -1.67 7.90 -5.98
C SER A 65 -0.39 7.14 -6.34
N LYS A 66 -0.13 6.02 -5.65
CA LYS A 66 1.05 5.19 -5.92
C LYS A 66 0.94 4.48 -7.27
N SER A 67 -0.25 4.03 -7.65
CA SER A 67 -0.47 3.30 -8.90
C SER A 67 0.48 2.09 -8.99
N ASN A 68 1.14 1.88 -10.14
CA ASN A 68 2.06 0.76 -10.33
C ASN A 68 3.53 1.16 -10.14
N LEU A 69 3.77 2.25 -9.43
CA LEU A 69 5.13 2.63 -9.05
C LEU A 69 5.63 1.71 -7.92
N THR A 70 6.93 1.50 -7.88
CA THR A 70 7.53 0.90 -6.68
C THR A 70 7.46 1.91 -5.53
N LEU A 71 7.62 1.45 -4.31
CA LEU A 71 7.62 2.35 -3.15
C LEU A 71 8.71 3.42 -3.29
N GLU A 72 9.89 3.02 -3.76
CA GLU A 72 11.02 3.94 -3.96
C GLU A 72 10.68 5.03 -4.97
N GLU A 73 10.10 4.64 -6.11
CA GLU A 73 9.65 5.58 -7.14
C GLU A 73 8.58 6.52 -6.61
N TYR A 74 7.64 5.99 -5.84
CA TYR A 74 6.58 6.79 -5.26
C TYR A 74 7.12 7.80 -4.25
N LEU A 75 8.06 7.39 -3.39
CA LEU A 75 8.68 8.30 -2.43
C LEU A 75 9.44 9.43 -3.13
N GLU A 76 10.12 9.12 -4.23
CA GLU A 76 10.80 10.14 -5.03
C GLU A 76 9.81 11.14 -5.63
N LEU A 77 8.67 10.66 -6.11
CA LEU A 77 7.60 11.52 -6.61
C LEU A 77 7.05 12.41 -5.49
N CYS A 78 6.80 11.86 -4.33
CA CYS A 78 6.31 12.62 -3.17
C CYS A 78 7.31 13.72 -2.77
N LYS A 79 8.59 13.43 -2.79
CA LYS A 79 9.63 14.44 -2.51
C LYS A 79 9.58 15.58 -3.50
N LYS A 80 9.44 15.28 -4.79
CA LYS A 80 9.36 16.31 -5.83
C LYS A 80 8.16 17.22 -5.62
N VAL A 81 7.01 16.63 -5.32
CA VAL A 81 5.79 17.40 -5.07
C VAL A 81 5.99 18.33 -3.87
N LEU A 82 6.48 17.81 -2.78
CA LEU A 82 6.71 18.58 -1.56
C LEU A 82 7.71 19.73 -1.79
N LYS A 83 8.84 19.42 -2.41
CA LYS A 83 9.88 20.43 -2.69
C LYS A 83 9.37 21.52 -3.61
N HIS A 84 8.59 21.19 -4.62
CA HIS A 84 8.02 22.17 -5.53
C HIS A 84 7.10 23.15 -4.81
N HIS A 85 6.42 22.70 -3.78
CA HIS A 85 5.51 23.52 -2.97
C HIS A 85 6.17 24.12 -1.73
N GLY A 86 7.48 24.14 -1.66
CA GLY A 86 8.22 24.86 -0.62
C GLY A 86 8.53 24.08 0.63
N TYR A 87 8.24 22.78 0.66
CA TYR A 87 8.55 21.95 1.81
C TYR A 87 9.99 21.43 1.74
N THR A 88 10.62 21.31 2.92
CA THR A 88 11.92 20.68 3.03
C THR A 88 11.73 19.20 3.40
N VAL A 89 12.38 18.33 2.65
CA VAL A 89 12.34 16.88 2.91
C VAL A 89 13.72 16.49 3.42
N THR A 90 13.74 15.97 4.65
CA THR A 90 14.97 15.52 5.28
C THR A 90 14.92 14.03 5.53
N LYS A 91 15.86 13.35 4.89
CA LYS A 91 16.09 11.96 5.19
C LYS A 91 17.42 11.53 4.62
#